data_a9dbc8c7001594bf867dff7d24b40382
#
_entry.id   a9dbc8c7001594bf867dff7d24b40382
#
_cell.length_a   1.000
_cell.length_b   1.000
_cell.length_c   1.000
_cell.angle_alpha   90.00
_cell.angle_beta   90.00
_cell.angle_gamma   90.00
#
_symmetry.space_group_name_H-M   'P 1'
#
loop_
_entity.id
_entity.type
_entity.pdbx_description
1 polymer ?
#
loop_
_entity_poly.entity_id
_entity_poly.type
_entity_poly.pdbx_seq_one_letter_code
_entity_poly.pdbx_strand_id
1 'polypeptide(L)'
;MPIILISRPPKLTVQHLVFFQSKALSSSSSIPPPSHHHIARLILDQKSASRALETFSWASRLPEFRHSHSTYRALIHKLCVFRRFDAVHHLLDEMPTSLGSPPDDDTFVTVVRGLGRARMIRQVVKVVDLVSKFHVKPSLKVFNSILNVLVKENIDIAREFYRKKMMASGVEGDDYTFGILMKGLCSTNRIADAFKLLQVIKSRGMTPNTVIYNTLLHALCRNGKVGRARSLMNEMDDPSDVTFNVMISAYCAEENLVQALVMLDKCLSLGFVPDIVTVTKVLQILCSSGRVPEAVEILERVESKGGLVDVVAYNTLLKGFCDSGKVKVGCRILKEMESKGCLPNVDTYNILISGFCGSGMLDSAMDLFNDMKTDGIHWNLDTHDTLIRGLCHGGRTEDGFQILQLMEETKGGCGGRISPYNNILYGLYNENRMDEGLEFLTNMGKLFPRAVDRSLKILDSCNEGKVEDAKSVYDRFVSEGGAPCVIVYSRLIHGFCQEGRLREAFELMNEMISRGYSPIAVTFNSLISGFCGQGRSDSAIRLMEDMIGKGCKLDSGSYSPVVHALCRDGDFHKALVIFSQMVEKGIIPECFAWKSLILCLFKEKEWLENNHKYNVNKLLKYIIET
;
A
#
# COMPACT_ATOMS: atom_id res chain seq x y z
N MET A 1 -27.15 -28.26 1.67
CA MET A 1 -27.21 -28.51 3.12
C MET A 1 -27.17 -27.18 3.83
N PRO A 2 -28.11 -26.83 4.72
CA PRO A 2 -28.18 -25.49 5.30
C PRO A 2 -27.12 -25.33 6.39
N ILE A 3 -26.42 -24.18 6.31
CA ILE A 3 -25.45 -23.74 7.31
C ILE A 3 -26.21 -23.33 8.57
N ILE A 4 -26.01 -24.11 9.64
CA ILE A 4 -26.53 -23.79 10.97
C ILE A 4 -25.74 -22.59 11.50
N LEU A 5 -26.36 -21.43 11.48
CA LEU A 5 -25.92 -20.23 12.22
C LEU A 5 -25.96 -20.54 13.72
N ILE A 6 -24.80 -20.81 14.33
CA ILE A 6 -24.64 -20.88 15.77
C ILE A 6 -24.85 -19.48 16.33
N SER A 7 -26.06 -19.17 16.75
CA SER A 7 -26.40 -17.94 17.48
C SER A 7 -25.60 -17.90 18.78
N ARG A 8 -24.85 -16.82 18.99
CA ARG A 8 -24.18 -16.53 20.27
C ARG A 8 -25.24 -16.54 21.39
N PRO A 9 -25.00 -17.27 22.50
CA PRO A 9 -25.93 -17.23 23.61
C PRO A 9 -26.03 -15.82 24.21
N PRO A 10 -27.21 -15.40 24.69
CA PRO A 10 -27.42 -14.07 25.23
C PRO A 10 -26.51 -13.80 26.45
N LYS A 11 -25.94 -12.60 26.52
CA LYS A 11 -25.14 -12.13 27.67
C LYS A 11 -26.03 -12.09 28.93
N LEU A 12 -25.92 -13.10 29.77
CA LEU A 12 -26.55 -13.10 31.09
C LEU A 12 -25.85 -12.07 31.99
N THR A 13 -26.52 -11.02 32.34
CA THR A 13 -26.07 -10.01 33.34
C THR A 13 -26.42 -10.48 34.75
N VAL A 14 -25.70 -9.96 35.76
CA VAL A 14 -25.94 -10.28 37.19
C VAL A 14 -27.42 -10.03 37.60
N GLN A 15 -28.12 -9.10 36.95
CA GLN A 15 -29.52 -8.86 37.11
C GLN A 15 -30.43 -10.04 36.70
N HIS A 16 -30.05 -10.80 35.70
CA HIS A 16 -30.78 -12.03 35.32
C HIS A 16 -30.61 -13.17 36.32
N LEU A 17 -29.44 -13.25 36.97
CA LEU A 17 -29.21 -14.23 38.04
C LEU A 17 -29.99 -13.91 39.33
N VAL A 18 -30.11 -12.64 39.68
CA VAL A 18 -30.96 -12.19 40.80
C VAL A 18 -32.45 -12.47 40.52
N PHE A 19 -32.90 -12.33 39.27
CA PHE A 19 -34.27 -12.66 38.86
C PHE A 19 -34.57 -14.15 38.90
N PHE A 20 -33.57 -15.00 38.59
CA PHE A 20 -33.70 -16.46 38.74
C PHE A 20 -33.73 -16.92 40.22
N GLN A 21 -33.01 -16.26 41.13
CA GLN A 21 -33.06 -16.53 42.55
C GLN A 21 -34.39 -16.15 43.20
N SER A 22 -35.03 -15.04 42.79
CA SER A 22 -36.36 -14.67 43.31
C SER A 22 -37.47 -15.67 42.87
N LYS A 23 -37.29 -16.37 41.75
CA LYS A 23 -38.19 -17.43 41.30
C LYS A 23 -37.87 -18.82 41.91
N ALA A 24 -36.63 -19.07 42.34
CA ALA A 24 -36.21 -20.34 42.93
C ALA A 24 -36.57 -20.47 44.44
N LEU A 25 -36.92 -19.38 45.11
CA LEU A 25 -37.40 -19.41 46.51
C LEU A 25 -38.86 -19.93 46.63
N SER A 26 -39.53 -20.20 45.54
CA SER A 26 -40.93 -20.72 45.52
C SER A 26 -41.09 -22.14 44.99
N SER A 27 -40.00 -22.87 44.66
CA SER A 27 -40.08 -24.29 44.28
C SER A 27 -38.88 -25.07 44.80
N SER A 28 -39.11 -26.07 45.60
CA SER A 28 -38.16 -27.05 46.17
C SER A 28 -37.63 -27.98 45.09
N SER A 29 -36.71 -27.51 44.24
CA SER A 29 -35.90 -28.35 43.38
C SER A 29 -34.44 -27.90 43.51
N SER A 30 -33.55 -28.78 43.98
CA SER A 30 -32.12 -28.58 44.14
C SER A 30 -31.46 -28.28 42.81
N ILE A 31 -31.23 -26.95 42.54
CA ILE A 31 -30.41 -26.53 41.40
C ILE A 31 -28.96 -26.86 41.76
N PRO A 32 -28.23 -27.62 40.97
CA PRO A 32 -26.85 -27.95 41.25
C PRO A 32 -26.01 -26.64 41.34
N PRO A 33 -25.02 -26.56 42.25
CA PRO A 33 -24.20 -25.38 42.40
C PRO A 33 -23.51 -25.02 41.06
N PRO A 34 -23.38 -23.72 40.73
CA PRO A 34 -22.80 -23.30 39.47
C PRO A 34 -21.34 -23.80 39.39
N SER A 35 -20.93 -24.30 38.23
CA SER A 35 -19.57 -24.83 38.04
C SER A 35 -18.51 -23.73 38.21
N HIS A 36 -17.31 -24.10 38.67
CA HIS A 36 -16.18 -23.17 38.82
C HIS A 36 -15.87 -22.41 37.53
N HIS A 37 -16.01 -23.09 36.37
CA HIS A 37 -15.83 -22.49 35.06
C HIS A 37 -16.87 -21.41 34.78
N HIS A 38 -18.12 -21.61 35.16
CA HIS A 38 -19.19 -20.63 34.99
C HIS A 38 -18.94 -19.37 35.82
N ILE A 39 -18.56 -19.54 37.10
CA ILE A 39 -18.21 -18.40 37.98
C ILE A 39 -16.99 -17.67 37.46
N ALA A 40 -15.94 -18.36 37.04
CA ALA A 40 -14.74 -17.75 36.45
C ALA A 40 -15.09 -16.90 35.22
N ARG A 41 -16.00 -17.38 34.36
CA ARG A 41 -16.49 -16.63 33.19
C ARG A 41 -17.27 -15.39 33.60
N LEU A 42 -18.17 -15.50 34.58
CA LEU A 42 -18.91 -14.36 35.11
C LEU A 42 -17.98 -13.26 35.65
N ILE A 43 -16.93 -13.64 36.38
CA ILE A 43 -15.91 -12.70 36.87
C ILE A 43 -15.18 -12.04 35.70
N LEU A 44 -14.80 -12.80 34.67
CA LEU A 44 -14.11 -12.27 33.47
C LEU A 44 -15.00 -11.34 32.63
N ASP A 45 -16.30 -11.48 32.65
CA ASP A 45 -17.24 -10.63 31.90
C ASP A 45 -17.51 -9.28 32.60
N GLN A 46 -17.11 -9.09 33.86
CA GLN A 46 -17.34 -7.84 34.59
C GLN A 46 -16.58 -6.64 34.01
N LYS A 47 -17.23 -5.47 34.01
CA LYS A 47 -16.69 -4.23 33.41
C LYS A 47 -15.88 -3.37 34.40
N SER A 48 -15.82 -3.74 35.70
CA SER A 48 -15.06 -3.03 36.73
C SER A 48 -14.45 -3.98 37.75
N ALA A 49 -13.37 -3.54 38.42
CA ALA A 49 -12.74 -4.30 39.50
C ALA A 49 -13.68 -4.54 40.68
N SER A 50 -14.45 -3.51 41.07
CA SER A 50 -15.44 -3.60 42.19
C SER A 50 -16.48 -4.67 41.90
N ARG A 51 -17.08 -4.66 40.70
CA ARG A 51 -18.06 -5.68 40.32
C ARG A 51 -17.48 -7.08 40.24
N ALA A 52 -16.22 -7.22 39.82
CA ALA A 52 -15.53 -8.51 39.80
C ALA A 52 -15.35 -9.07 41.23
N LEU A 53 -14.95 -8.20 42.18
CA LEU A 53 -14.86 -8.53 43.62
C LEU A 53 -16.26 -8.86 44.23
N GLU A 54 -17.29 -8.08 43.91
CA GLU A 54 -18.68 -8.36 44.33
C GLU A 54 -19.16 -9.73 43.82
N THR A 55 -18.89 -10.05 42.54
CA THR A 55 -19.26 -11.34 41.95
C THR A 55 -18.53 -12.50 42.64
N PHE A 56 -17.24 -12.31 42.93
CA PHE A 56 -16.45 -13.29 43.68
C PHE A 56 -17.00 -13.49 45.11
N SER A 57 -17.20 -12.42 45.86
CA SER A 57 -17.76 -12.47 47.22
C SER A 57 -19.20 -13.01 47.24
N TRP A 58 -20.01 -12.75 46.20
CA TRP A 58 -21.31 -13.36 46.05
C TRP A 58 -21.22 -14.87 45.87
N ALA A 59 -20.29 -15.33 45.03
CA ALA A 59 -20.07 -16.78 44.82
C ALA A 59 -19.64 -17.50 46.10
N SER A 60 -18.85 -16.85 47.00
CA SER A 60 -18.45 -17.40 48.30
C SER A 60 -19.64 -17.62 49.26
N ARG A 61 -20.76 -16.94 49.05
CA ARG A 61 -21.99 -17.07 49.89
C ARG A 61 -22.96 -18.15 49.39
N LEU A 62 -22.66 -18.74 48.23
CA LEU A 62 -23.51 -19.83 47.71
C LEU A 62 -23.32 -21.10 48.56
N PRO A 63 -24.41 -21.80 48.94
CA PRO A 63 -24.28 -23.06 49.64
C PRO A 63 -23.52 -24.08 48.79
N GLU A 64 -22.65 -24.84 49.43
CA GLU A 64 -21.78 -25.87 48.83
C GLU A 64 -20.75 -25.40 47.79
N PHE A 65 -20.64 -24.08 47.48
CA PHE A 65 -19.65 -23.59 46.55
C PHE A 65 -18.39 -23.17 47.31
N ARG A 66 -17.26 -23.75 46.88
CA ARG A 66 -15.91 -23.29 47.30
C ARG A 66 -15.15 -22.82 46.07
N HIS A 67 -14.40 -21.70 46.24
CA HIS A 67 -13.55 -21.22 45.18
C HIS A 67 -12.48 -22.23 44.83
N SER A 68 -11.99 -22.22 43.60
CA SER A 68 -10.89 -23.02 43.09
C SER A 68 -9.80 -22.11 42.52
N HIS A 69 -8.65 -22.64 42.20
CA HIS A 69 -7.56 -21.90 41.53
C HIS A 69 -8.05 -21.18 40.26
N SER A 70 -8.99 -21.74 39.52
CA SER A 70 -9.53 -21.13 38.31
C SER A 70 -10.33 -19.87 38.58
N THR A 71 -11.13 -19.82 39.66
CA THR A 71 -11.91 -18.65 40.04
C THR A 71 -11.03 -17.52 40.61
N TYR A 72 -10.05 -17.85 41.43
CA TYR A 72 -9.03 -16.91 41.91
C TYR A 72 -8.23 -16.33 40.73
N ARG A 73 -7.78 -17.16 39.80
CA ARG A 73 -7.05 -16.74 38.61
C ARG A 73 -7.86 -15.78 37.74
N ALA A 74 -9.18 -16.04 37.56
CA ALA A 74 -10.07 -15.16 36.84
C ALA A 74 -10.19 -13.76 37.50
N LEU A 75 -10.31 -13.73 38.84
CA LEU A 75 -10.35 -12.49 39.62
C LEU A 75 -9.00 -11.74 39.54
N ILE A 76 -7.89 -12.43 39.77
CA ILE A 76 -6.53 -11.85 39.65
C ILE A 76 -6.31 -11.28 38.26
N HIS A 77 -6.70 -11.99 37.20
CA HIS A 77 -6.62 -11.48 35.83
C HIS A 77 -7.39 -10.16 35.68
N LYS A 78 -8.63 -10.08 36.21
CA LYS A 78 -9.44 -8.86 36.15
C LYS A 78 -8.82 -7.70 36.93
N LEU A 79 -8.34 -7.97 38.14
CA LEU A 79 -7.68 -6.96 38.97
C LEU A 79 -6.39 -6.43 38.31
N CYS A 80 -5.64 -7.30 37.67
CA CYS A 80 -4.47 -6.92 36.86
C CYS A 80 -4.86 -6.00 35.69
N VAL A 81 -5.97 -6.28 34.99
CA VAL A 81 -6.49 -5.42 33.92
C VAL A 81 -6.81 -4.02 34.43
N PHE A 82 -7.39 -3.92 35.64
CA PHE A 82 -7.73 -2.64 36.30
C PHE A 82 -6.58 -2.06 37.15
N ARG A 83 -5.38 -2.63 37.08
CA ARG A 83 -4.16 -2.18 37.79
C ARG A 83 -4.29 -2.14 39.32
N ARG A 84 -5.15 -2.97 39.93
CA ARG A 84 -5.37 -3.06 41.38
C ARG A 84 -4.42 -4.11 41.98
N PHE A 85 -3.11 -3.86 41.93
CA PHE A 85 -2.08 -4.84 42.33
C PHE A 85 -2.05 -5.09 43.84
N ASP A 86 -2.42 -4.11 44.66
CA ASP A 86 -2.53 -4.32 46.13
C ASP A 86 -3.57 -5.42 46.45
N ALA A 87 -4.72 -5.38 45.78
CA ALA A 87 -5.75 -6.41 45.92
C ALA A 87 -5.26 -7.78 45.39
N VAL A 88 -4.44 -7.81 44.33
CA VAL A 88 -3.80 -9.05 43.84
C VAL A 88 -2.90 -9.68 44.89
N HIS A 89 -2.06 -8.87 45.55
CA HIS A 89 -1.18 -9.38 46.64
C HIS A 89 -1.99 -9.95 47.81
N HIS A 90 -3.06 -9.25 48.22
CA HIS A 90 -3.93 -9.71 49.30
C HIS A 90 -4.59 -11.05 48.95
N LEU A 91 -5.08 -11.20 47.74
CA LEU A 91 -5.70 -12.45 47.26
C LEU A 91 -4.71 -13.62 47.20
N LEU A 92 -3.46 -13.35 46.78
CA LEU A 92 -2.42 -14.38 46.77
C LEU A 92 -2.08 -14.86 48.20
N ASP A 93 -2.04 -13.95 49.18
CA ASP A 93 -1.81 -14.30 50.58
C ASP A 93 -3.01 -15.03 51.23
N GLU A 94 -4.24 -14.80 50.73
CA GLU A 94 -5.46 -15.48 51.17
C GLU A 94 -5.60 -16.90 50.59
N MET A 95 -5.08 -17.18 49.38
CA MET A 95 -5.26 -18.45 48.67
C MET A 95 -4.83 -19.68 49.50
N PRO A 96 -3.67 -19.73 50.20
CA PRO A 96 -3.27 -20.88 50.94
C PRO A 96 -4.23 -21.24 52.11
N THR A 97 -4.81 -20.23 52.73
CA THR A 97 -5.75 -20.41 53.84
C THR A 97 -7.14 -20.85 53.34
N SER A 98 -7.57 -20.33 52.22
CA SER A 98 -8.91 -20.60 51.64
C SER A 98 -8.95 -21.89 50.83
N LEU A 99 -7.87 -22.24 50.14
CA LEU A 99 -7.80 -23.41 49.25
C LEU A 99 -7.05 -24.61 49.89
N GLY A 100 -6.32 -24.38 51.00
CA GLY A 100 -5.46 -25.42 51.58
C GLY A 100 -4.23 -25.77 50.74
N SER A 101 -3.94 -25.00 49.69
CA SER A 101 -2.81 -25.19 48.78
C SER A 101 -2.28 -23.85 48.28
N PRO A 102 -0.95 -23.75 48.04
CA PRO A 102 -0.35 -22.52 47.52
C PRO A 102 -0.87 -22.17 46.10
N PRO A 103 -0.73 -20.90 45.67
CA PRO A 103 -1.05 -20.50 44.31
C PRO A 103 -0.31 -21.34 43.27
N ASP A 104 -1.00 -21.76 42.21
CA ASP A 104 -0.43 -22.53 41.10
C ASP A 104 0.39 -21.67 40.12
N ASP A 105 1.21 -22.32 39.31
CA ASP A 105 2.06 -21.66 38.30
C ASP A 105 1.25 -20.75 37.35
N ASP A 106 0.04 -21.17 36.96
CA ASP A 106 -0.82 -20.40 36.07
C ASP A 106 -1.29 -19.09 36.71
N THR A 107 -1.47 -19.09 38.04
CA THR A 107 -1.78 -17.88 38.80
C THR A 107 -0.59 -16.92 38.77
N PHE A 108 0.63 -17.38 39.04
CA PHE A 108 1.82 -16.54 38.93
C PHE A 108 2.08 -16.04 37.52
N VAL A 109 1.89 -16.87 36.50
CA VAL A 109 1.96 -16.46 35.07
C VAL A 109 0.95 -15.35 34.76
N THR A 110 -0.27 -15.43 35.34
CA THR A 110 -1.29 -14.39 35.17
C THR A 110 -0.86 -13.07 35.80
N VAL A 111 -0.27 -13.13 36.98
CA VAL A 111 0.29 -11.95 37.67
C VAL A 111 1.43 -11.33 36.87
N VAL A 112 2.40 -12.15 36.39
CA VAL A 112 3.53 -11.70 35.56
C VAL A 112 3.04 -10.99 34.31
N ARG A 113 2.07 -11.57 33.62
CA ARG A 113 1.45 -10.96 32.41
C ARG A 113 0.73 -9.64 32.74
N GLY A 114 0.08 -9.59 33.90
CA GLY A 114 -0.60 -8.38 34.37
C GLY A 114 0.38 -7.24 34.68
N LEU A 115 1.44 -7.54 35.44
CA LEU A 115 2.50 -6.59 35.75
C LEU A 115 3.26 -6.15 34.49
N GLY A 116 3.48 -7.05 33.54
CA GLY A 116 4.08 -6.73 32.25
C GLY A 116 3.25 -5.75 31.42
N ARG A 117 1.93 -5.94 31.34
CA ARG A 117 1.02 -4.99 30.69
C ARG A 117 1.02 -3.61 31.38
N ALA A 118 1.21 -3.58 32.68
CA ALA A 118 1.32 -2.34 33.45
C ALA A 118 2.71 -1.71 33.39
N ARG A 119 3.70 -2.33 32.72
CA ARG A 119 5.12 -1.93 32.63
C ARG A 119 5.83 -1.84 33.99
N MET A 120 5.41 -2.64 34.96
CA MET A 120 5.97 -2.66 36.34
C MET A 120 7.16 -3.65 36.43
N ILE A 121 8.20 -3.42 35.63
CA ILE A 121 9.30 -4.37 35.40
C ILE A 121 10.00 -4.81 36.67
N ARG A 122 10.25 -3.88 37.63
CA ARG A 122 10.85 -4.21 38.92
C ARG A 122 10.03 -5.21 39.71
N GLN A 123 8.70 -5.11 39.64
CA GLN A 123 7.82 -6.05 40.33
C GLN A 123 7.73 -7.39 39.57
N VAL A 124 7.81 -7.40 38.24
CA VAL A 124 7.90 -8.65 37.47
C VAL A 124 9.07 -9.50 37.90
N VAL A 125 10.26 -8.91 38.12
CA VAL A 125 11.45 -9.63 38.59
C VAL A 125 11.26 -10.16 40.03
N LYS A 126 10.57 -9.40 40.89
CA LYS A 126 10.28 -9.80 42.28
C LYS A 126 9.24 -10.93 42.39
N VAL A 127 8.54 -11.29 41.33
CA VAL A 127 7.59 -12.43 41.38
C VAL A 127 8.34 -13.74 41.73
N VAL A 128 9.61 -13.91 41.37
CA VAL A 128 10.42 -15.07 41.76
C VAL A 128 10.51 -15.16 43.31
N ASP A 129 10.77 -14.01 43.93
CA ASP A 129 10.88 -13.92 45.39
C ASP A 129 9.48 -14.13 46.05
N LEU A 130 8.42 -13.67 45.38
CA LEU A 130 7.02 -13.90 45.80
C LEU A 130 6.64 -15.39 45.75
N VAL A 131 7.02 -16.12 44.71
CA VAL A 131 6.79 -17.58 44.61
C VAL A 131 7.50 -18.31 45.76
N SER A 132 8.75 -17.91 46.05
CA SER A 132 9.54 -18.48 47.15
C SER A 132 8.92 -18.22 48.53
N LYS A 133 8.17 -17.08 48.72
CA LYS A 133 7.43 -16.77 49.95
C LYS A 133 6.41 -17.87 50.30
N PHE A 134 5.86 -18.54 49.31
CA PHE A 134 4.90 -19.64 49.50
C PHE A 134 5.57 -21.01 49.61
N HIS A 135 6.88 -21.07 49.81
CA HIS A 135 7.68 -22.32 49.90
C HIS A 135 7.59 -23.20 48.65
N VAL A 136 7.26 -22.59 47.48
CA VAL A 136 7.21 -23.24 46.18
C VAL A 136 8.47 -22.89 45.39
N LYS A 137 9.09 -23.88 44.74
CA LYS A 137 10.18 -23.61 43.81
C LYS A 137 9.63 -23.03 42.53
N PRO A 138 10.12 -21.86 42.05
CA PRO A 138 9.68 -21.30 40.80
C PRO A 138 9.90 -22.28 39.64
N SER A 139 8.87 -22.55 38.90
CA SER A 139 8.91 -23.47 37.73
C SER A 139 9.49 -22.79 36.49
N LEU A 140 9.94 -23.58 35.54
CA LEU A 140 10.39 -23.12 34.22
C LEU A 140 9.35 -22.25 33.52
N LYS A 141 8.05 -22.59 33.69
CA LYS A 141 6.91 -21.85 33.12
C LYS A 141 6.84 -20.41 33.66
N VAL A 142 7.05 -20.22 34.95
CA VAL A 142 7.09 -18.87 35.59
C VAL A 142 8.30 -18.09 35.10
N PHE A 143 9.50 -18.71 35.08
CA PHE A 143 10.71 -18.06 34.56
C PHE A 143 10.56 -17.64 33.09
N ASN A 144 10.03 -18.50 32.23
CA ASN A 144 9.81 -18.20 30.83
C ASN A 144 8.78 -17.07 30.63
N SER A 145 7.74 -17.00 31.49
CA SER A 145 6.78 -15.91 31.46
C SER A 145 7.43 -14.57 31.82
N ILE A 146 8.28 -14.54 32.84
CA ILE A 146 9.07 -13.36 33.26
C ILE A 146 10.01 -12.94 32.12
N LEU A 147 10.79 -13.87 31.56
CA LEU A 147 11.70 -13.61 30.46
C LEU A 147 10.97 -13.01 29.25
N ASN A 148 9.80 -13.54 28.93
CA ASN A 148 9.01 -13.03 27.79
C ASN A 148 8.53 -11.58 27.99
N VAL A 149 8.29 -11.16 29.24
CA VAL A 149 8.00 -9.76 29.57
C VAL A 149 9.27 -8.91 29.49
N LEU A 150 10.37 -9.37 30.10
CA LEU A 150 11.64 -8.63 30.15
C LEU A 150 12.24 -8.41 28.77
N VAL A 151 12.18 -9.42 27.89
CA VAL A 151 12.68 -9.33 26.51
C VAL A 151 11.97 -8.25 25.69
N LYS A 152 10.69 -8.02 25.94
CA LYS A 152 9.93 -6.96 25.25
C LYS A 152 10.33 -5.55 25.66
N GLU A 153 10.82 -5.40 26.89
CA GLU A 153 11.22 -4.09 27.43
C GLU A 153 12.72 -3.84 27.21
N ASN A 154 13.57 -4.77 27.65
CA ASN A 154 15.01 -4.67 27.45
C ASN A 154 15.68 -6.05 27.50
N ILE A 155 16.38 -6.39 26.43
CA ILE A 155 17.06 -7.68 26.29
C ILE A 155 18.22 -7.86 27.30
N ASP A 156 18.89 -6.78 27.70
CA ASP A 156 20.01 -6.88 28.65
C ASP A 156 19.53 -7.23 30.07
N ILE A 157 18.39 -6.67 30.49
CA ILE A 157 17.73 -7.04 31.75
C ILE A 157 17.31 -8.52 31.71
N ALA A 158 16.77 -8.98 30.57
CA ALA A 158 16.37 -10.38 30.40
C ALA A 158 17.57 -11.33 30.49
N ARG A 159 18.72 -10.99 29.85
CA ARG A 159 19.97 -11.77 29.91
C ARG A 159 20.54 -11.81 31.33
N GLU A 160 20.51 -10.68 32.04
CA GLU A 160 20.96 -10.60 33.41
C GLU A 160 20.08 -11.44 34.36
N PHE A 161 18.75 -11.36 34.18
CA PHE A 161 17.76 -12.17 34.89
C PHE A 161 17.99 -13.67 34.66
N TYR A 162 18.17 -14.09 33.41
CA TYR A 162 18.48 -15.47 33.07
C TYR A 162 19.71 -15.97 33.79
N ARG A 163 20.81 -15.18 33.78
CA ARG A 163 22.09 -15.55 34.39
C ARG A 163 22.04 -15.53 35.91
N LYS A 164 21.50 -14.46 36.53
CA LYS A 164 21.57 -14.23 37.98
C LYS A 164 20.45 -14.89 38.78
N LYS A 165 19.26 -15.04 38.21
CA LYS A 165 18.10 -15.57 38.92
C LYS A 165 17.78 -17.00 38.50
N MET A 166 17.61 -17.26 37.20
CA MET A 166 17.19 -18.57 36.72
C MET A 166 18.28 -19.63 36.89
N MET A 167 19.49 -19.39 36.39
CA MET A 167 20.61 -20.34 36.57
C MET A 167 21.02 -20.51 38.03
N ALA A 168 21.00 -19.44 38.82
CA ALA A 168 21.32 -19.52 40.26
C ALA A 168 20.28 -20.33 41.05
N SER A 169 19.04 -20.44 40.56
CA SER A 169 18.00 -21.28 41.15
C SER A 169 18.11 -22.76 40.73
N GLY A 170 19.12 -23.12 39.93
CA GLY A 170 19.33 -24.49 39.44
C GLY A 170 18.30 -24.92 38.36
N VAL A 171 17.60 -23.95 37.74
CA VAL A 171 16.62 -24.22 36.67
C VAL A 171 17.32 -24.03 35.34
N GLU A 172 17.47 -25.12 34.60
CA GLU A 172 18.04 -25.06 33.25
C GLU A 172 17.00 -24.55 32.23
N GLY A 173 17.46 -23.74 31.27
CA GLY A 173 16.63 -23.27 30.18
C GLY A 173 16.39 -24.35 29.13
N ASP A 174 15.19 -24.44 28.66
CA ASP A 174 14.77 -25.28 27.53
C ASP A 174 14.82 -24.55 26.20
N ASP A 175 14.46 -25.23 25.11
CA ASP A 175 14.37 -24.65 23.76
C ASP A 175 13.46 -23.43 23.73
N TYR A 176 12.38 -23.44 24.51
CA TYR A 176 11.45 -22.33 24.59
C TYR A 176 12.10 -21.08 25.25
N THR A 177 12.88 -21.31 26.32
CA THR A 177 13.68 -20.25 26.99
C THR A 177 14.64 -19.59 26.01
N PHE A 178 15.39 -20.43 25.27
CA PHE A 178 16.37 -19.95 24.29
C PHE A 178 15.67 -19.27 23.10
N GLY A 179 14.49 -19.77 22.68
CA GLY A 179 13.65 -19.12 21.68
C GLY A 179 13.22 -17.70 22.08
N ILE A 180 12.83 -17.48 23.34
CA ILE A 180 12.49 -16.16 23.88
C ILE A 180 13.70 -15.20 23.80
N LEU A 181 14.88 -15.66 24.26
CA LEU A 181 16.10 -14.86 24.24
C LEU A 181 16.57 -14.57 22.80
N MET A 182 16.49 -15.57 21.91
CA MET A 182 16.81 -15.42 20.49
C MET A 182 15.92 -14.36 19.85
N LYS A 183 14.60 -14.45 20.08
CA LYS A 183 13.64 -13.46 19.58
C LYS A 183 13.97 -12.06 20.07
N GLY A 184 14.37 -11.89 21.33
CA GLY A 184 14.76 -10.60 21.87
C GLY A 184 16.04 -10.03 21.24
N LEU A 185 17.06 -10.86 21.06
CA LEU A 185 18.30 -10.46 20.41
C LEU A 185 18.07 -10.07 18.94
N CYS A 186 17.25 -10.84 18.24
CA CYS A 186 16.90 -10.59 16.84
C CYS A 186 16.05 -9.31 16.67
N SER A 187 15.08 -9.07 17.57
CA SER A 187 14.23 -7.87 17.51
C SER A 187 15.01 -6.57 17.77
N THR A 188 16.08 -6.64 18.58
CA THR A 188 16.98 -5.51 18.87
C THR A 188 18.17 -5.43 17.92
N ASN A 189 18.16 -6.19 16.82
CA ASN A 189 19.22 -6.24 15.80
C ASN A 189 20.61 -6.67 16.34
N ARG A 190 20.67 -7.38 17.45
CA ARG A 190 21.93 -7.88 18.04
C ARG A 190 22.29 -9.26 17.49
N ILE A 191 22.45 -9.35 16.17
CA ILE A 191 22.66 -10.62 15.44
C ILE A 191 23.94 -11.34 15.90
N ALA A 192 25.02 -10.61 16.19
CA ALA A 192 26.27 -11.22 16.68
C ALA A 192 26.07 -11.98 18.01
N ASP A 193 25.29 -11.40 18.93
CA ASP A 193 24.97 -12.04 20.19
C ASP A 193 24.00 -13.22 20.02
N ALA A 194 23.11 -13.14 19.03
CA ALA A 194 22.22 -14.23 18.68
C ALA A 194 23.00 -15.45 18.15
N PHE A 195 24.04 -15.25 17.34
CA PHE A 195 24.94 -16.34 16.92
C PHE A 195 25.74 -16.93 18.09
N LYS A 196 26.22 -16.09 19.03
CA LYS A 196 26.85 -16.59 20.24
C LYS A 196 25.89 -17.45 21.05
N LEU A 197 24.64 -17.04 21.17
CA LEU A 197 23.60 -17.83 21.84
C LEU A 197 23.39 -19.17 21.15
N LEU A 198 23.32 -19.19 19.82
CA LEU A 198 23.21 -20.43 19.04
C LEU A 198 24.38 -21.38 19.30
N GLN A 199 25.60 -20.85 19.36
CA GLN A 199 26.79 -21.64 19.73
C GLN A 199 26.71 -22.21 21.16
N VAL A 200 26.20 -21.42 22.11
CA VAL A 200 25.99 -21.88 23.49
C VAL A 200 24.98 -23.02 23.56
N ILE A 201 23.89 -22.96 22.78
CA ILE A 201 22.90 -24.05 22.69
C ILE A 201 23.57 -25.32 22.16
N LYS A 202 24.31 -25.23 21.04
CA LYS A 202 25.06 -26.36 20.46
C LYS A 202 26.11 -26.94 21.41
N SER A 203 26.86 -26.09 22.12
CA SER A 203 27.90 -26.53 23.07
C SER A 203 27.33 -27.26 24.33
N ARG A 204 26.07 -27.06 24.64
CA ARG A 204 25.35 -27.79 25.70
C ARG A 204 24.78 -29.14 25.23
N GLY A 205 25.06 -29.54 24.00
CA GLY A 205 24.53 -30.78 23.43
C GLY A 205 23.04 -30.71 23.04
N MET A 206 22.45 -29.50 23.07
CA MET A 206 21.07 -29.30 22.61
C MET A 206 21.02 -29.08 21.10
N THR A 207 20.09 -29.68 20.43
CA THR A 207 19.82 -29.41 19.01
C THR A 207 18.86 -28.22 18.87
N PRO A 208 19.31 -27.08 18.33
CA PRO A 208 18.41 -25.92 18.16
C PRO A 208 17.22 -26.31 17.28
N ASN A 209 16.01 -26.03 17.73
CA ASN A 209 14.80 -26.34 16.97
C ASN A 209 14.60 -25.36 15.79
N THR A 210 13.74 -25.73 14.85
CA THR A 210 13.39 -24.97 13.63
C THR A 210 12.95 -23.52 13.96
N VAL A 211 12.29 -23.28 15.11
CA VAL A 211 11.83 -21.96 15.52
C VAL A 211 13.01 -21.02 15.84
N ILE A 212 14.06 -21.52 16.50
CA ILE A 212 15.27 -20.77 16.79
C ILE A 212 15.98 -20.37 15.49
N TYR A 213 16.14 -21.33 14.57
CA TYR A 213 16.72 -21.06 13.25
C TYR A 213 15.90 -20.07 12.44
N ASN A 214 14.59 -20.25 12.34
CA ASN A 214 13.70 -19.35 11.60
C ASN A 214 13.70 -17.93 12.16
N THR A 215 13.79 -17.78 13.49
CA THR A 215 13.91 -16.46 14.13
C THR A 215 15.19 -15.73 13.70
N LEU A 216 16.31 -16.47 13.66
CA LEU A 216 17.61 -15.90 13.25
C LEU A 216 17.66 -15.65 11.73
N LEU A 217 17.10 -16.55 10.91
CA LEU A 217 16.96 -16.39 9.47
C LEU A 217 16.16 -15.12 9.14
N HIS A 218 15.00 -14.95 9.78
CA HIS A 218 14.18 -13.76 9.59
C HIS A 218 14.93 -12.47 9.96
N ALA A 219 15.71 -12.49 11.04
CA ALA A 219 16.52 -11.33 11.44
C ALA A 219 17.64 -11.03 10.44
N LEU A 220 18.30 -12.06 9.89
CA LEU A 220 19.32 -11.90 8.86
C LEU A 220 18.74 -11.32 7.58
N CYS A 221 17.62 -11.86 7.12
CA CYS A 221 16.90 -11.40 5.92
C CYS A 221 16.44 -9.94 6.05
N ARG A 222 15.87 -9.58 7.21
CA ARG A 222 15.44 -8.20 7.48
C ARG A 222 16.60 -7.19 7.44
N ASN A 223 17.84 -7.64 7.71
CA ASN A 223 19.05 -6.82 7.67
C ASN A 223 19.82 -6.92 6.34
N GLY A 224 19.22 -7.45 5.28
CA GLY A 224 19.85 -7.58 3.98
C GLY A 224 21.04 -8.57 3.93
N LYS A 225 21.14 -9.49 4.91
CA LYS A 225 22.23 -10.48 4.99
C LYS A 225 21.78 -11.84 4.46
N VAL A 226 21.12 -11.86 3.30
CA VAL A 226 20.49 -13.06 2.74
C VAL A 226 21.50 -14.17 2.43
N GLY A 227 22.72 -13.83 2.02
CA GLY A 227 23.79 -14.82 1.81
C GLY A 227 24.14 -15.59 3.10
N ARG A 228 24.20 -14.91 4.25
CA ARG A 228 24.40 -15.57 5.56
C ARG A 228 23.18 -16.38 6.00
N ALA A 229 21.98 -15.89 5.68
CA ALA A 229 20.75 -16.65 5.93
C ALA A 229 20.74 -17.95 5.15
N ARG A 230 21.17 -17.94 3.87
CA ARG A 230 21.30 -19.16 3.05
C ARG A 230 22.30 -20.16 3.66
N SER A 231 23.45 -19.68 4.12
CA SER A 231 24.44 -20.54 4.80
C SER A 231 23.84 -21.19 6.06
N LEU A 232 23.10 -20.39 6.85
CA LEU A 232 22.44 -20.88 8.06
C LEU A 232 21.33 -21.90 7.76
N MET A 233 20.55 -21.69 6.68
CA MET A 233 19.54 -22.63 6.23
C MET A 233 20.15 -23.99 5.83
N ASN A 234 21.34 -23.98 5.23
CA ASN A 234 22.05 -25.21 4.85
C ASN A 234 22.61 -25.97 6.07
N GLU A 235 22.71 -25.34 7.26
CA GLU A 235 23.07 -26.00 8.51
C GLU A 235 21.86 -26.66 9.21
N MET A 236 20.64 -26.43 8.71
CA MET A 236 19.42 -26.99 9.30
C MET A 236 19.20 -28.43 8.79
N ASP A 237 18.98 -29.34 9.70
CA ASP A 237 18.67 -30.73 9.36
C ASP A 237 17.27 -30.88 8.77
N ASP A 238 16.31 -30.09 9.27
CA ASP A 238 14.89 -30.19 8.88
C ASP A 238 14.29 -28.76 8.66
N PRO A 239 14.47 -28.17 7.47
CA PRO A 239 13.83 -26.91 7.11
C PRO A 239 12.32 -27.09 6.93
N SER A 240 11.52 -26.19 7.51
CA SER A 240 10.06 -26.16 7.40
C SER A 240 9.57 -25.25 6.26
N ASP A 241 8.25 -25.30 6.00
CA ASP A 241 7.56 -24.35 5.13
C ASP A 241 7.85 -22.88 5.48
N VAL A 242 7.86 -22.54 6.79
CA VAL A 242 8.21 -21.21 7.28
C VAL A 242 9.64 -20.82 6.89
N THR A 243 10.59 -21.77 6.92
CA THR A 243 11.98 -21.52 6.49
C THR A 243 12.04 -21.10 5.02
N PHE A 244 11.33 -21.83 4.15
CA PHE A 244 11.24 -21.50 2.73
C PHE A 244 10.56 -20.16 2.50
N ASN A 245 9.43 -19.90 3.17
CA ASN A 245 8.70 -18.63 3.05
C ASN A 245 9.56 -17.42 3.43
N VAL A 246 10.35 -17.52 4.50
CA VAL A 246 11.29 -16.46 4.91
C VAL A 246 12.35 -16.22 3.84
N MET A 247 12.95 -17.28 3.28
CA MET A 247 14.01 -17.17 2.27
C MET A 247 13.48 -16.66 0.93
N ILE A 248 12.36 -17.19 0.44
CA ILE A 248 11.73 -16.71 -0.79
C ILE A 248 11.36 -15.22 -0.66
N SER A 249 10.70 -14.84 0.44
CA SER A 249 10.36 -13.44 0.70
C SER A 249 11.58 -12.52 0.75
N ALA A 250 12.72 -13.01 1.28
CA ALA A 250 13.96 -12.25 1.33
C ALA A 250 14.58 -12.05 -0.06
N TYR A 251 14.61 -13.09 -0.89
CA TYR A 251 15.07 -12.97 -2.27
C TYR A 251 14.16 -12.07 -3.11
N CYS A 252 12.85 -12.11 -2.86
CA CYS A 252 11.91 -11.17 -3.47
C CYS A 252 12.22 -9.72 -3.06
N ALA A 253 12.56 -9.47 -1.80
CA ALA A 253 12.89 -8.12 -1.31
C ALA A 253 14.23 -7.59 -1.89
N GLU A 254 15.15 -8.47 -2.29
CA GLU A 254 16.40 -8.14 -3.01
C GLU A 254 16.20 -8.12 -4.54
N GLU A 255 14.97 -8.26 -5.03
CA GLU A 255 14.63 -8.37 -6.47
C GLU A 255 15.39 -9.52 -7.19
N ASN A 256 15.89 -10.49 -6.43
CA ASN A 256 16.63 -11.63 -6.97
C ASN A 256 15.67 -12.77 -7.33
N LEU A 257 14.97 -12.58 -8.46
CA LEU A 257 13.95 -13.50 -8.93
C LEU A 257 14.48 -14.91 -9.17
N VAL A 258 15.71 -15.04 -9.69
CA VAL A 258 16.31 -16.36 -10.00
C VAL A 258 16.44 -17.21 -8.74
N GLN A 259 16.97 -16.65 -7.66
CA GLN A 259 17.11 -17.37 -6.40
C GLN A 259 15.77 -17.61 -5.71
N ALA A 260 14.81 -16.68 -5.85
CA ALA A 260 13.46 -16.85 -5.35
C ALA A 260 12.77 -18.06 -6.00
N LEU A 261 12.87 -18.19 -7.34
CA LEU A 261 12.32 -19.32 -8.10
C LEU A 261 12.99 -20.64 -7.75
N VAL A 262 14.32 -20.69 -7.69
CA VAL A 262 15.05 -21.90 -7.26
C VAL A 262 14.62 -22.35 -5.87
N MET A 263 14.41 -21.41 -4.95
CA MET A 263 13.98 -21.73 -3.59
C MET A 263 12.52 -22.20 -3.55
N LEU A 264 11.66 -21.61 -4.38
CA LEU A 264 10.28 -22.01 -4.55
C LEU A 264 10.19 -23.44 -5.13
N ASP A 265 10.95 -23.73 -6.16
CA ASP A 265 11.01 -25.07 -6.76
C ASP A 265 11.49 -26.12 -5.77
N LYS A 266 12.51 -25.78 -4.96
CA LYS A 266 12.98 -26.66 -3.88
C LYS A 266 11.90 -26.89 -2.82
N CYS A 267 11.17 -25.86 -2.43
CA CYS A 267 10.04 -25.94 -1.49
C CYS A 267 8.98 -26.93 -2.00
N LEU A 268 8.50 -26.73 -3.23
CA LEU A 268 7.49 -27.56 -3.88
C LEU A 268 7.95 -28.99 -4.12
N SER A 269 9.24 -29.21 -4.45
CA SER A 269 9.82 -30.54 -4.68
C SER A 269 9.90 -31.37 -3.39
N LEU A 270 10.11 -30.73 -2.24
CA LEU A 270 10.09 -31.36 -0.92
C LEU A 270 8.68 -31.61 -0.39
N GLY A 271 7.65 -31.20 -1.12
CA GLY A 271 6.25 -31.36 -0.72
C GLY A 271 5.70 -30.28 0.20
N PHE A 272 6.46 -29.22 0.45
CA PHE A 272 5.97 -28.07 1.20
C PHE A 272 5.14 -27.15 0.31
N VAL A 273 4.11 -26.54 0.88
CA VAL A 273 3.28 -25.53 0.19
C VAL A 273 3.61 -24.15 0.75
N PRO A 274 4.12 -23.23 -0.08
CA PRO A 274 4.39 -21.86 0.38
C PRO A 274 3.11 -21.15 0.80
N ASP A 275 3.21 -20.21 1.76
CA ASP A 275 2.07 -19.37 2.10
C ASP A 275 1.71 -18.42 0.95
N ILE A 276 0.41 -18.04 0.89
CA ILE A 276 -0.11 -17.23 -0.22
C ILE A 276 0.57 -15.86 -0.29
N VAL A 277 0.99 -15.28 0.85
CA VAL A 277 1.70 -14.00 0.89
C VAL A 277 3.04 -14.09 0.17
N THR A 278 3.77 -15.20 0.38
CA THR A 278 5.05 -15.46 -0.28
C THR A 278 4.86 -15.71 -1.77
N VAL A 279 3.86 -16.50 -2.15
CA VAL A 279 3.52 -16.74 -3.56
C VAL A 279 3.18 -15.42 -4.25
N THR A 280 2.30 -14.61 -3.67
CA THR A 280 1.90 -13.30 -4.24
C THR A 280 3.10 -12.37 -4.48
N LYS A 281 4.12 -12.36 -3.60
CA LYS A 281 5.35 -11.59 -3.83
C LYS A 281 6.12 -12.07 -5.06
N VAL A 282 6.23 -13.39 -5.26
CA VAL A 282 6.87 -13.95 -6.45
C VAL A 282 6.09 -13.57 -7.70
N LEU A 283 4.76 -13.72 -7.68
CA LEU A 283 3.89 -13.32 -8.78
C LEU A 283 4.05 -11.83 -9.12
N GLN A 284 4.12 -10.96 -8.10
CA GLN A 284 4.29 -9.52 -8.27
C GLN A 284 5.59 -9.18 -9.02
N ILE A 285 6.72 -9.81 -8.67
CA ILE A 285 8.00 -9.58 -9.34
C ILE A 285 7.98 -10.14 -10.76
N LEU A 286 7.39 -11.30 -10.99
CA LEU A 286 7.24 -11.87 -12.33
C LEU A 286 6.40 -10.96 -13.22
N CYS A 287 5.27 -10.47 -12.71
CA CYS A 287 4.40 -9.55 -13.44
C CYS A 287 5.11 -8.23 -13.76
N SER A 288 5.82 -7.63 -12.78
CA SER A 288 6.58 -6.39 -13.01
C SER A 288 7.75 -6.57 -13.98
N SER A 289 8.30 -7.77 -14.09
CA SER A 289 9.34 -8.13 -15.06
C SER A 289 8.78 -8.54 -16.43
N GLY A 290 7.46 -8.45 -16.66
CA GLY A 290 6.81 -8.86 -17.91
C GLY A 290 6.70 -10.38 -18.12
N ARG A 291 7.09 -11.21 -17.13
CA ARG A 291 7.07 -12.68 -17.19
C ARG A 291 5.74 -13.26 -16.69
N VAL A 292 4.63 -12.68 -17.12
CA VAL A 292 3.28 -13.02 -16.64
C VAL A 292 2.90 -14.50 -16.92
N PRO A 293 3.25 -15.14 -18.06
CA PRO A 293 2.94 -16.55 -18.29
C PRO A 293 3.56 -17.48 -17.23
N GLU A 294 4.77 -17.21 -16.79
CA GLU A 294 5.44 -17.98 -15.73
C GLU A 294 4.75 -17.77 -14.36
N ALA A 295 4.21 -16.58 -14.13
CA ALA A 295 3.43 -16.33 -12.92
C ALA A 295 2.17 -17.21 -12.88
N VAL A 296 1.49 -17.41 -14.01
CA VAL A 296 0.34 -18.34 -14.11
C VAL A 296 0.77 -19.78 -13.81
N GLU A 297 1.86 -20.25 -14.44
CA GLU A 297 2.39 -21.60 -14.23
C GLU A 297 2.71 -21.87 -12.75
N ILE A 298 3.31 -20.88 -12.07
CA ILE A 298 3.61 -21.00 -10.63
C ILE A 298 2.33 -21.10 -9.82
N LEU A 299 1.32 -20.29 -10.14
CA LEU A 299 0.03 -20.33 -9.43
C LEU A 299 -0.62 -21.71 -9.57
N GLU A 300 -0.69 -22.24 -10.80
CA GLU A 300 -1.25 -23.58 -11.09
C GLU A 300 -0.46 -24.68 -10.37
N ARG A 301 0.86 -24.59 -10.31
CA ARG A 301 1.71 -25.53 -9.57
C ARG A 301 1.46 -25.50 -8.06
N VAL A 302 1.25 -24.31 -7.49
CA VAL A 302 0.92 -24.16 -6.06
C VAL A 302 -0.46 -24.74 -5.78
N GLU A 303 -1.44 -24.46 -6.62
CA GLU A 303 -2.79 -25.03 -6.51
C GLU A 303 -2.79 -26.56 -6.62
N SER A 304 -2.04 -27.11 -7.58
CA SER A 304 -1.93 -28.57 -7.76
C SER A 304 -1.34 -29.30 -6.55
N LYS A 305 -0.59 -28.58 -5.70
CA LYS A 305 -0.04 -29.08 -4.43
C LYS A 305 -0.97 -28.81 -3.22
N GLY A 306 -2.18 -28.31 -3.46
CA GLY A 306 -3.16 -28.02 -2.41
C GLY A 306 -3.01 -26.65 -1.76
N GLY A 307 -2.23 -25.75 -2.35
CA GLY A 307 -2.14 -24.35 -1.91
C GLY A 307 -3.47 -23.61 -2.15
N LEU A 308 -3.88 -22.82 -1.15
CA LEU A 308 -5.07 -21.97 -1.30
C LEU A 308 -4.65 -20.68 -2.00
N VAL A 309 -5.34 -20.35 -3.08
CA VAL A 309 -5.16 -19.08 -3.81
C VAL A 309 -6.27 -18.11 -3.41
N ASP A 310 -5.90 -16.88 -3.14
CA ASP A 310 -6.82 -15.83 -2.73
C ASP A 310 -7.05 -14.78 -3.84
N VAL A 311 -7.99 -13.89 -3.58
CA VAL A 311 -8.32 -12.77 -4.48
C VAL A 311 -7.10 -11.88 -4.77
N VAL A 312 -6.17 -11.74 -3.81
CA VAL A 312 -4.99 -10.87 -3.96
C VAL A 312 -4.01 -11.45 -4.98
N ALA A 313 -3.82 -12.77 -4.98
CA ALA A 313 -2.98 -13.46 -5.97
C ALA A 313 -3.55 -13.32 -7.38
N TYR A 314 -4.86 -13.55 -7.54
CA TYR A 314 -5.54 -13.35 -8.83
C TYR A 314 -5.48 -11.89 -9.28
N ASN A 315 -5.73 -10.93 -8.40
CA ASN A 315 -5.62 -9.50 -8.72
C ASN A 315 -4.20 -9.10 -9.14
N THR A 316 -3.18 -9.74 -8.59
CA THR A 316 -1.79 -9.53 -8.99
C THR A 316 -1.53 -10.00 -10.42
N LEU A 317 -2.06 -11.18 -10.81
CA LEU A 317 -1.98 -11.67 -12.19
C LEU A 317 -2.77 -10.80 -13.15
N LEU A 318 -4.01 -10.44 -12.80
CA LEU A 318 -4.86 -9.56 -13.60
C LEU A 318 -4.15 -8.23 -13.90
N LYS A 319 -3.56 -7.61 -12.87
CA LYS A 319 -2.77 -6.40 -13.03
C LYS A 319 -1.58 -6.63 -13.98
N GLY A 320 -0.83 -7.71 -13.84
CA GLY A 320 0.28 -8.06 -14.72
C GLY A 320 -0.14 -8.22 -16.18
N PHE A 321 -1.29 -8.84 -16.45
CA PHE A 321 -1.84 -8.95 -17.80
C PHE A 321 -2.31 -7.60 -18.35
N CYS A 322 -2.95 -6.77 -17.53
CA CYS A 322 -3.36 -5.43 -17.92
C CYS A 322 -2.14 -4.54 -18.25
N ASP A 323 -1.11 -4.54 -17.41
CA ASP A 323 0.12 -3.79 -17.62
C ASP A 323 0.89 -4.25 -18.87
N SER A 324 0.74 -5.53 -19.26
CA SER A 324 1.31 -6.10 -20.49
C SER A 324 0.43 -5.90 -21.73
N GLY A 325 -0.68 -5.14 -21.65
CA GLY A 325 -1.63 -4.90 -22.72
C GLY A 325 -2.49 -6.13 -23.13
N LYS A 326 -2.43 -7.23 -22.38
CA LYS A 326 -3.18 -8.47 -22.66
C LYS A 326 -4.49 -8.56 -21.88
N VAL A 327 -5.27 -7.49 -21.87
CA VAL A 327 -6.47 -7.35 -21.03
C VAL A 327 -7.53 -8.43 -21.31
N LYS A 328 -7.66 -8.89 -22.59
CA LYS A 328 -8.58 -9.98 -22.95
C LYS A 328 -8.25 -11.31 -22.22
N VAL A 329 -6.99 -11.54 -21.87
CA VAL A 329 -6.61 -12.70 -21.05
C VAL A 329 -7.07 -12.48 -19.61
N GLY A 330 -7.04 -11.25 -19.10
CA GLY A 330 -7.57 -10.89 -17.80
C GLY A 330 -9.03 -11.29 -17.62
N CYS A 331 -9.89 -11.08 -18.63
CA CYS A 331 -11.28 -11.54 -18.57
C CYS A 331 -11.44 -13.06 -18.49
N ARG A 332 -10.51 -13.83 -19.07
CA ARG A 332 -10.54 -15.30 -18.90
C ARG A 332 -10.15 -15.71 -17.48
N ILE A 333 -9.15 -15.03 -16.91
CA ILE A 333 -8.73 -15.25 -15.51
C ILE A 333 -9.84 -14.87 -14.54
N LEU A 334 -10.60 -13.80 -14.82
CA LEU A 334 -11.77 -13.45 -14.01
C LEU A 334 -12.77 -14.63 -13.95
N LYS A 335 -13.13 -15.20 -15.10
CA LYS A 335 -14.02 -16.37 -15.19
C LYS A 335 -13.44 -17.62 -14.50
N GLU A 336 -12.13 -17.83 -14.61
CA GLU A 336 -11.43 -18.91 -13.95
C GLU A 336 -11.49 -18.77 -12.42
N MET A 337 -11.20 -17.55 -11.92
CA MET A 337 -11.30 -17.19 -10.51
C MET A 337 -12.69 -17.51 -9.93
N GLU A 338 -13.75 -17.11 -10.63
CA GLU A 338 -15.14 -17.40 -10.27
C GLU A 338 -15.43 -18.92 -10.26
N SER A 339 -14.98 -19.63 -11.31
CA SER A 339 -15.18 -21.08 -11.43
C SER A 339 -14.52 -21.87 -10.29
N LYS A 340 -13.43 -21.33 -9.73
CA LYS A 340 -12.71 -21.90 -8.58
C LYS A 340 -13.27 -21.44 -7.22
N GLY A 341 -14.37 -20.66 -7.22
CA GLY A 341 -15.03 -20.18 -6.01
C GLY A 341 -14.34 -19.00 -5.33
N CYS A 342 -13.35 -18.38 -5.99
CA CYS A 342 -12.69 -17.16 -5.54
C CYS A 342 -13.49 -15.97 -6.10
N LEU A 343 -14.36 -15.37 -5.26
CA LEU A 343 -15.26 -14.31 -5.72
C LEU A 343 -14.49 -12.99 -6.00
N PRO A 344 -14.70 -12.38 -7.18
CA PRO A 344 -14.15 -11.07 -7.49
C PRO A 344 -14.60 -10.00 -6.50
N ASN A 345 -13.74 -9.03 -6.25
CA ASN A 345 -14.05 -7.87 -5.43
C ASN A 345 -13.98 -6.57 -6.24
N VAL A 346 -14.27 -5.43 -5.61
CA VAL A 346 -14.20 -4.11 -6.24
C VAL A 346 -12.83 -3.84 -6.87
N ASP A 347 -11.75 -4.27 -6.21
CA ASP A 347 -10.38 -4.07 -6.72
C ASP A 347 -10.14 -4.87 -8.00
N THR A 348 -10.72 -6.09 -8.10
CA THR A 348 -10.64 -6.95 -9.29
C THR A 348 -11.21 -6.23 -10.52
N TYR A 349 -12.40 -5.65 -10.38
CA TYR A 349 -13.04 -4.89 -11.45
C TYR A 349 -12.30 -3.60 -11.77
N ASN A 350 -11.83 -2.87 -10.75
CA ASN A 350 -11.05 -1.64 -10.95
C ASN A 350 -9.74 -1.89 -11.73
N ILE A 351 -9.07 -3.01 -11.49
CA ILE A 351 -7.87 -3.40 -12.25
C ILE A 351 -8.22 -3.64 -13.72
N LEU A 352 -9.30 -4.37 -14.00
CA LEU A 352 -9.72 -4.66 -15.36
C LEU A 352 -10.22 -3.41 -16.10
N ILE A 353 -11.05 -2.58 -15.45
CA ILE A 353 -11.50 -1.28 -15.99
C ILE A 353 -10.29 -0.41 -16.35
N SER A 354 -9.32 -0.29 -15.44
CA SER A 354 -8.07 0.44 -15.69
C SER A 354 -7.28 -0.13 -16.87
N GLY A 355 -7.21 -1.46 -16.98
CA GLY A 355 -6.54 -2.15 -18.07
C GLY A 355 -7.21 -1.92 -19.42
N PHE A 356 -8.55 -2.00 -19.48
CA PHE A 356 -9.33 -1.70 -20.69
C PHE A 356 -9.16 -0.24 -21.12
N CYS A 357 -9.23 0.70 -20.17
CA CYS A 357 -8.98 2.12 -20.43
C CYS A 357 -7.56 2.35 -20.98
N GLY A 358 -6.54 1.74 -20.36
CA GLY A 358 -5.15 1.84 -20.82
C GLY A 358 -4.88 1.24 -22.19
N SER A 359 -5.72 0.27 -22.61
CA SER A 359 -5.65 -0.35 -23.94
C SER A 359 -6.54 0.35 -24.98
N GLY A 360 -7.23 1.44 -24.63
CA GLY A 360 -8.13 2.19 -25.50
C GLY A 360 -9.48 1.49 -25.79
N MET A 361 -9.79 0.38 -25.10
CA MET A 361 -11.04 -0.37 -25.25
C MET A 361 -12.12 0.18 -24.31
N LEU A 362 -12.54 1.42 -24.53
CA LEU A 362 -13.41 2.18 -23.62
C LEU A 362 -14.82 1.59 -23.50
N ASP A 363 -15.37 1.04 -24.59
CA ASP A 363 -16.69 0.40 -24.54
C ASP A 363 -16.66 -0.82 -23.63
N SER A 364 -15.63 -1.66 -23.72
CA SER A 364 -15.47 -2.81 -22.81
C SER A 364 -15.26 -2.39 -21.35
N ALA A 365 -14.64 -1.24 -21.10
CA ALA A 365 -14.53 -0.69 -19.75
C ALA A 365 -15.90 -0.25 -19.19
N MET A 366 -16.74 0.35 -20.04
CA MET A 366 -18.12 0.74 -19.70
C MET A 366 -19.01 -0.49 -19.47
N ASP A 367 -18.90 -1.50 -20.32
CA ASP A 367 -19.63 -2.77 -20.15
C ASP A 367 -19.29 -3.39 -18.80
N LEU A 368 -18.00 -3.50 -18.46
CA LEU A 368 -17.54 -4.08 -17.20
C LEU A 368 -17.98 -3.26 -15.98
N PHE A 369 -18.04 -1.94 -16.10
CA PHE A 369 -18.59 -1.07 -15.06
C PHE A 369 -20.07 -1.35 -14.80
N ASN A 370 -20.84 -1.61 -15.85
CA ASN A 370 -22.26 -1.98 -15.75
C ASN A 370 -22.43 -3.41 -15.20
N ASP A 371 -21.60 -4.36 -15.65
CA ASP A 371 -21.61 -5.77 -15.18
C ASP A 371 -21.36 -5.85 -13.68
N MET A 372 -20.49 -5.02 -13.14
CA MET A 372 -20.20 -4.91 -11.72
C MET A 372 -21.48 -4.75 -10.87
N LYS A 373 -22.44 -3.97 -11.36
CA LYS A 373 -23.75 -3.76 -10.70
C LYS A 373 -24.62 -5.02 -10.79
N THR A 374 -24.59 -5.73 -11.93
CA THR A 374 -25.38 -6.97 -12.12
C THR A 374 -24.86 -8.09 -11.24
N ASP A 375 -23.56 -8.11 -10.96
CA ASP A 375 -22.90 -9.07 -10.07
C ASP A 375 -23.04 -8.71 -8.57
N GLY A 376 -23.80 -7.65 -8.25
CA GLY A 376 -24.06 -7.21 -6.88
C GLY A 376 -22.90 -6.52 -6.20
N ILE A 377 -21.89 -6.11 -6.96
CA ILE A 377 -20.73 -5.40 -6.45
C ILE A 377 -20.96 -3.89 -6.60
N HIS A 378 -20.97 -3.18 -5.49
CA HIS A 378 -21.20 -1.73 -5.49
C HIS A 378 -19.95 -0.96 -5.90
N TRP A 379 -20.14 0.01 -6.78
CA TRP A 379 -19.08 0.96 -7.15
C TRP A 379 -18.57 1.74 -5.95
N ASN A 380 -17.29 1.99 -5.91
CA ASN A 380 -16.67 2.91 -4.95
C ASN A 380 -16.16 4.17 -5.67
N LEU A 381 -15.64 5.13 -4.90
CA LEU A 381 -15.10 6.37 -5.47
C LEU A 381 -13.91 6.10 -6.41
N ASP A 382 -13.10 5.07 -6.12
CA ASP A 382 -11.96 4.70 -6.95
C ASP A 382 -12.41 4.10 -8.30
N THR A 383 -13.56 3.38 -8.33
CA THR A 383 -14.16 2.86 -9.57
C THR A 383 -14.56 4.01 -10.51
N HIS A 384 -15.29 4.99 -9.99
CA HIS A 384 -15.71 6.17 -10.78
C HIS A 384 -14.49 6.96 -11.26
N ASP A 385 -13.53 7.26 -10.38
CA ASP A 385 -12.33 8.02 -10.73
C ASP A 385 -11.48 7.31 -11.80
N THR A 386 -11.35 5.98 -11.70
CA THR A 386 -10.62 5.17 -12.68
C THR A 386 -11.28 5.21 -14.05
N LEU A 387 -12.62 5.09 -14.11
CA LEU A 387 -13.35 5.12 -15.36
C LEU A 387 -13.38 6.52 -15.98
N ILE A 388 -13.66 7.57 -15.18
CA ILE A 388 -13.61 8.98 -15.62
C ILE A 388 -12.24 9.29 -16.20
N ARG A 389 -11.17 8.94 -15.51
CA ARG A 389 -9.80 9.13 -15.98
C ARG A 389 -9.58 8.43 -17.33
N GLY A 390 -9.97 7.16 -17.44
CA GLY A 390 -9.82 6.39 -18.68
C GLY A 390 -10.58 7.01 -19.86
N LEU A 391 -11.84 7.41 -19.66
CA LEU A 391 -12.68 8.05 -20.66
C LEU A 391 -12.10 9.39 -21.13
N CYS A 392 -11.68 10.24 -20.19
CA CYS A 392 -11.08 11.54 -20.49
C CYS A 392 -9.74 11.42 -21.22
N HIS A 393 -8.90 10.44 -20.85
CA HIS A 393 -7.65 10.16 -21.58
C HIS A 393 -7.90 9.61 -22.99
N GLY A 394 -9.00 8.90 -23.18
CA GLY A 394 -9.39 8.36 -24.47
C GLY A 394 -10.22 9.31 -25.34
N GLY A 395 -10.44 10.57 -24.95
CA GLY A 395 -11.18 11.57 -25.71
C GLY A 395 -12.70 11.36 -25.70
N ARG A 396 -13.25 10.74 -24.65
CA ARG A 396 -14.69 10.56 -24.43
C ARG A 396 -15.15 11.33 -23.20
N THR A 397 -14.91 12.63 -23.18
CA THR A 397 -15.14 13.48 -22.01
C THR A 397 -16.63 13.57 -21.64
N GLU A 398 -17.54 13.52 -22.64
CA GLU A 398 -18.99 13.54 -22.38
C GLU A 398 -19.45 12.31 -21.58
N ASP A 399 -18.92 11.13 -21.88
CA ASP A 399 -19.22 9.93 -21.08
C ASP A 399 -18.63 10.07 -19.68
N GLY A 400 -17.46 10.70 -19.57
CA GLY A 400 -16.86 11.05 -18.28
C GLY A 400 -17.77 11.95 -17.44
N PHE A 401 -18.44 12.94 -18.04
CA PHE A 401 -19.44 13.77 -17.36
C PHE A 401 -20.63 12.97 -16.85
N GLN A 402 -21.13 12.01 -17.64
CA GLN A 402 -22.23 11.15 -17.21
C GLN A 402 -21.86 10.32 -15.98
N ILE A 403 -20.63 9.76 -15.95
CA ILE A 403 -20.13 9.00 -14.80
C ILE A 403 -19.92 9.92 -13.59
N LEU A 404 -19.46 11.16 -13.79
CA LEU A 404 -19.32 12.14 -12.71
C LEU A 404 -20.68 12.48 -12.09
N GLN A 405 -21.70 12.72 -12.91
CA GLN A 405 -23.07 12.96 -12.45
C GLN A 405 -23.61 11.75 -11.67
N LEU A 406 -23.42 10.54 -12.18
CA LEU A 406 -23.81 9.31 -11.48
C LEU A 406 -23.11 9.19 -10.11
N MET A 407 -21.85 9.59 -10.02
CA MET A 407 -21.10 9.62 -8.76
C MET A 407 -21.69 10.62 -7.78
N GLU A 408 -22.12 11.80 -8.22
CA GLU A 408 -22.73 12.84 -7.39
C GLU A 408 -24.11 12.42 -6.85
N GLU A 409 -24.89 11.67 -7.63
CA GLU A 409 -26.21 11.14 -7.26
C GLU A 409 -26.13 10.00 -6.23
N THR A 410 -24.98 9.33 -6.09
CA THR A 410 -24.81 8.24 -5.12
C THR A 410 -24.79 8.77 -3.67
N LYS A 411 -25.31 7.98 -2.72
CA LYS A 411 -25.37 8.30 -1.29
C LYS A 411 -23.97 8.47 -0.67
N GLY A 412 -23.33 9.57 -0.86
CA GLY A 412 -21.96 9.86 -0.38
C GLY A 412 -21.33 10.97 -1.19
N GLY A 413 -21.90 11.32 -2.33
CA GLY A 413 -21.36 12.36 -3.21
C GLY A 413 -19.89 12.08 -3.61
N CYS A 414 -19.16 13.12 -3.99
CA CYS A 414 -17.74 13.04 -4.35
C CYS A 414 -16.80 12.76 -3.16
N GLY A 415 -17.30 12.60 -1.94
CA GLY A 415 -16.48 12.39 -0.74
C GLY A 415 -15.37 13.43 -0.52
N GLY A 416 -15.50 14.62 -1.12
CA GLY A 416 -14.49 15.69 -1.08
C GLY A 416 -13.25 15.43 -1.96
N ARG A 417 -13.27 14.44 -2.84
CA ARG A 417 -12.15 14.17 -3.77
C ARG A 417 -12.22 15.07 -5.00
N ILE A 418 -11.15 15.80 -5.26
CA ILE A 418 -11.01 16.69 -6.43
C ILE A 418 -10.54 15.93 -7.70
N SER A 419 -9.99 14.71 -7.55
CA SER A 419 -9.39 13.95 -8.66
C SER A 419 -10.34 13.72 -9.85
N PRO A 420 -11.60 13.25 -9.68
CA PRO A 420 -12.51 13.07 -10.80
C PRO A 420 -12.77 14.35 -11.60
N TYR A 421 -12.90 15.48 -10.90
CA TYR A 421 -13.10 16.79 -11.54
C TYR A 421 -11.85 17.25 -12.32
N ASN A 422 -10.67 17.04 -11.77
CA ASN A 422 -9.42 17.32 -12.47
C ASN A 422 -9.24 16.43 -13.70
N ASN A 423 -9.75 15.19 -13.68
CA ASN A 423 -9.75 14.31 -14.85
C ASN A 423 -10.69 14.81 -15.94
N ILE A 424 -11.86 15.37 -15.59
CA ILE A 424 -12.75 16.04 -16.55
C ILE A 424 -12.05 17.28 -17.15
N LEU A 425 -11.43 18.12 -16.31
CA LEU A 425 -10.64 19.25 -16.81
C LEU A 425 -9.53 18.81 -17.76
N TYR A 426 -8.90 17.68 -17.49
CA TYR A 426 -7.92 17.08 -18.39
C TYR A 426 -8.56 16.63 -19.72
N GLY A 427 -9.73 16.01 -19.68
CA GLY A 427 -10.46 15.61 -20.88
C GLY A 427 -10.79 16.80 -21.77
N LEU A 428 -11.41 17.86 -21.20
CA LEU A 428 -11.72 19.10 -21.91
C LEU A 428 -10.47 19.76 -22.50
N TYR A 429 -9.38 19.77 -21.72
CA TYR A 429 -8.09 20.28 -22.17
C TYR A 429 -7.54 19.46 -23.35
N ASN A 430 -7.62 18.13 -23.29
CA ASN A 430 -7.16 17.23 -24.35
C ASN A 430 -7.97 17.36 -25.64
N GLU A 431 -9.26 17.68 -25.53
CA GLU A 431 -10.15 17.95 -26.65
C GLU A 431 -10.07 19.41 -27.15
N ASN A 432 -9.17 20.22 -26.61
CA ASN A 432 -8.97 21.64 -26.91
C ASN A 432 -10.20 22.52 -26.63
N ARG A 433 -11.04 22.13 -25.65
CA ARG A 433 -12.26 22.85 -25.19
C ARG A 433 -11.92 23.71 -23.97
N MET A 434 -11.03 24.69 -24.16
CA MET A 434 -10.46 25.47 -23.04
C MET A 434 -11.50 26.36 -22.34
N ASP A 435 -12.41 26.96 -23.09
CA ASP A 435 -13.43 27.87 -22.53
C ASP A 435 -14.38 27.11 -21.62
N GLU A 436 -14.84 25.93 -22.05
CA GLU A 436 -15.65 25.03 -21.23
C GLU A 436 -14.88 24.52 -20.01
N GLY A 437 -13.57 24.25 -20.15
CA GLY A 437 -12.72 23.88 -19.04
C GLY A 437 -12.60 24.97 -17.95
N LEU A 438 -12.52 26.24 -18.36
CA LEU A 438 -12.49 27.38 -17.43
C LEU A 438 -13.85 27.59 -16.76
N GLU A 439 -14.95 27.43 -17.50
CA GLU A 439 -16.32 27.49 -16.94
C GLU A 439 -16.52 26.34 -15.93
N PHE A 440 -16.12 25.12 -16.27
CA PHE A 440 -16.20 23.98 -15.37
C PHE A 440 -15.34 24.18 -14.12
N LEU A 441 -14.11 24.70 -14.25
CA LEU A 441 -13.25 25.04 -13.12
C LEU A 441 -13.92 26.05 -12.18
N THR A 442 -14.56 27.10 -12.71
CA THR A 442 -15.28 28.07 -11.89
C THR A 442 -16.48 27.47 -11.17
N ASN A 443 -17.22 26.58 -11.82
CA ASN A 443 -18.37 25.87 -11.26
C ASN A 443 -17.93 24.92 -10.11
N MET A 444 -16.76 24.30 -10.19
CA MET A 444 -16.15 23.53 -9.09
C MET A 444 -15.93 24.35 -7.81
N GLY A 445 -15.91 25.68 -7.90
CA GLY A 445 -15.71 26.57 -6.74
C GLY A 445 -16.74 26.37 -5.62
N LYS A 446 -17.93 25.88 -5.95
CA LYS A 446 -18.97 25.54 -4.95
C LYS A 446 -18.57 24.35 -4.08
N LEU A 447 -17.87 23.38 -4.64
CA LEU A 447 -17.45 22.15 -3.97
C LEU A 447 -16.03 22.27 -3.40
N PHE A 448 -15.14 22.92 -4.11
CA PHE A 448 -13.69 23.02 -3.81
C PHE A 448 -13.20 24.49 -3.78
N PRO A 449 -13.77 25.38 -2.93
CA PRO A 449 -13.50 26.81 -3.00
C PRO A 449 -12.03 27.18 -2.87
N ARG A 450 -11.27 26.50 -1.99
CA ARG A 450 -9.84 26.79 -1.79
C ARG A 450 -8.97 26.41 -2.98
N ALA A 451 -9.25 25.26 -3.60
CA ALA A 451 -8.47 24.77 -4.74
C ALA A 451 -8.73 25.62 -5.98
N VAL A 452 -9.99 25.96 -6.22
CA VAL A 452 -10.40 26.80 -7.37
C VAL A 452 -9.91 28.24 -7.21
N ASP A 453 -10.05 28.88 -6.04
CA ASP A 453 -9.55 30.24 -5.78
C ASP A 453 -8.04 30.34 -6.04
N ARG A 454 -7.25 29.35 -5.62
CA ARG A 454 -5.82 29.34 -5.90
C ARG A 454 -5.48 29.10 -7.35
N SER A 455 -6.22 28.17 -8.01
CA SER A 455 -6.05 27.91 -9.43
C SER A 455 -6.33 29.18 -10.25
N LEU A 456 -7.43 29.86 -9.97
CA LEU A 456 -7.79 31.12 -10.66
C LEU A 456 -6.74 32.22 -10.40
N LYS A 457 -6.26 32.40 -9.17
CA LYS A 457 -5.18 33.37 -8.88
C LYS A 457 -3.90 33.10 -9.65
N ILE A 458 -3.53 31.80 -9.80
CA ILE A 458 -2.37 31.42 -10.62
C ILE A 458 -2.62 31.79 -12.08
N LEU A 459 -3.80 31.49 -12.61
CA LEU A 459 -4.16 31.77 -13.99
C LEU A 459 -4.17 33.29 -14.27
N ASP A 460 -4.76 34.08 -13.38
CA ASP A 460 -4.81 35.55 -13.49
C ASP A 460 -3.40 36.15 -13.44
N SER A 461 -2.55 35.71 -12.50
CA SER A 461 -1.16 36.16 -12.42
C SER A 461 -0.35 35.79 -13.67
N CYS A 462 -0.57 34.62 -14.25
CA CYS A 462 0.05 34.23 -15.52
C CYS A 462 -0.45 35.11 -16.70
N ASN A 463 -1.74 35.43 -16.75
CA ASN A 463 -2.31 36.29 -17.78
C ASN A 463 -1.81 37.74 -17.69
N GLU A 464 -1.51 38.21 -16.46
CA GLU A 464 -0.90 39.54 -16.23
C GLU A 464 0.62 39.55 -16.48
N GLY A 465 1.23 38.43 -16.85
CA GLY A 465 2.68 38.31 -17.03
C GLY A 465 3.50 38.26 -15.72
N LYS A 466 2.85 38.08 -14.55
CA LYS A 466 3.49 38.00 -13.23
C LYS A 466 3.78 36.53 -12.87
N VAL A 467 4.70 35.91 -13.60
CA VAL A 467 4.97 34.48 -13.48
C VAL A 467 5.56 34.09 -12.12
N GLU A 468 6.37 34.96 -11.50
CA GLU A 468 6.92 34.74 -10.15
C GLU A 468 5.84 34.72 -9.06
N ASP A 469 4.87 35.63 -9.14
CA ASP A 469 3.74 35.64 -8.20
C ASP A 469 2.90 34.36 -8.38
N ALA A 470 2.63 33.97 -9.63
CA ALA A 470 1.94 32.73 -9.96
C ALA A 470 2.67 31.50 -9.39
N LYS A 471 4.00 31.44 -9.53
CA LYS A 471 4.84 30.37 -8.98
C LYS A 471 4.78 30.33 -7.45
N SER A 472 4.84 31.47 -6.78
CA SER A 472 4.77 31.53 -5.31
C SER A 472 3.43 31.00 -4.78
N VAL A 473 2.32 31.32 -5.46
CA VAL A 473 0.98 30.80 -5.11
C VAL A 473 0.92 29.28 -5.38
N TYR A 474 1.50 28.82 -6.49
CA TYR A 474 1.57 27.40 -6.84
C TYR A 474 2.35 26.61 -5.80
N ASP A 475 3.55 27.03 -5.42
CA ASP A 475 4.41 26.32 -4.45
C ASP A 475 3.72 26.23 -3.07
N ARG A 476 3.02 27.28 -2.64
CA ARG A 476 2.21 27.25 -1.43
C ARG A 476 1.05 26.26 -1.56
N PHE A 477 0.35 26.25 -2.70
CA PHE A 477 -0.76 25.34 -2.95
C PHE A 477 -0.33 23.88 -2.87
N VAL A 478 0.80 23.53 -3.49
CA VAL A 478 1.37 22.18 -3.47
C VAL A 478 1.88 21.80 -2.07
N SER A 479 2.57 22.73 -1.36
CA SER A 479 3.07 22.47 -0.01
C SER A 479 1.96 22.21 1.01
N GLU A 480 0.75 22.75 0.78
CA GLU A 480 -0.44 22.49 1.59
C GLU A 480 -1.18 21.21 1.17
N GLY A 481 -0.59 20.39 0.28
CA GLY A 481 -1.17 19.13 -0.21
C GLY A 481 -2.23 19.32 -1.29
N GLY A 482 -2.32 20.49 -1.93
CA GLY A 482 -3.23 20.74 -3.05
C GLY A 482 -2.85 19.97 -4.31
N ALA A 483 -3.85 19.67 -5.14
CA ALA A 483 -3.68 19.03 -6.44
C ALA A 483 -4.02 20.03 -7.57
N PRO A 484 -3.01 20.69 -8.17
CA PRO A 484 -3.23 21.59 -9.31
C PRO A 484 -3.84 20.83 -10.50
N CYS A 485 -4.73 21.48 -11.22
CA CYS A 485 -5.30 20.92 -12.45
C CYS A 485 -4.36 21.14 -13.65
N VAL A 486 -4.63 20.44 -14.74
CA VAL A 486 -3.83 20.48 -15.98
C VAL A 486 -3.71 21.89 -16.56
N ILE A 487 -4.76 22.70 -16.46
CA ILE A 487 -4.79 24.08 -17.00
C ILE A 487 -3.75 24.94 -16.27
N VAL A 488 -3.61 24.79 -14.95
CA VAL A 488 -2.60 25.51 -14.14
C VAL A 488 -1.19 25.16 -14.60
N TYR A 489 -0.90 23.86 -14.79
CA TYR A 489 0.41 23.41 -15.30
C TYR A 489 0.72 24.03 -16.68
N SER A 490 -0.22 23.92 -17.61
CA SER A 490 -0.03 24.43 -18.98
C SER A 490 0.23 25.94 -19.01
N ARG A 491 -0.50 26.72 -18.22
CA ARG A 491 -0.35 28.18 -18.16
C ARG A 491 0.96 28.61 -17.51
N LEU A 492 1.39 27.93 -16.42
CA LEU A 492 2.69 28.19 -15.80
C LEU A 492 3.85 27.84 -16.74
N ILE A 493 3.78 26.67 -17.42
CA ILE A 493 4.79 26.26 -18.40
C ILE A 493 4.87 27.31 -19.52
N HIS A 494 3.73 27.77 -20.03
CA HIS A 494 3.69 28.82 -21.03
C HIS A 494 4.34 30.13 -20.54
N GLY A 495 4.01 30.58 -19.33
CA GLY A 495 4.59 31.77 -18.71
C GLY A 495 6.11 31.68 -18.58
N PHE A 496 6.63 30.58 -18.05
CA PHE A 496 8.07 30.35 -17.96
C PHE A 496 8.76 30.30 -19.32
N CYS A 497 8.11 29.74 -20.33
CA CYS A 497 8.66 29.73 -21.69
C CYS A 497 8.74 31.14 -22.28
N GLN A 498 7.77 32.02 -22.02
CA GLN A 498 7.79 33.41 -22.45
C GLN A 498 8.90 34.22 -21.78
N GLU A 499 9.16 33.96 -20.49
CA GLU A 499 10.28 34.59 -19.76
C GLU A 499 11.64 33.95 -20.12
N GLY A 500 11.69 32.91 -20.94
CA GLY A 500 12.91 32.20 -21.31
C GLY A 500 13.45 31.25 -20.23
N ARG A 501 12.69 30.95 -19.19
CA ARG A 501 13.07 30.08 -18.06
C ARG A 501 12.73 28.62 -18.35
N LEU A 502 13.31 28.08 -19.41
CA LEU A 502 12.98 26.74 -19.93
C LEU A 502 13.24 25.61 -18.93
N ARG A 503 14.24 25.76 -18.04
CA ARG A 503 14.55 24.73 -17.04
C ARG A 503 13.36 24.51 -16.10
N GLU A 504 12.79 25.57 -15.58
CA GLU A 504 11.63 25.51 -14.68
C GLU A 504 10.38 25.04 -15.41
N ALA A 505 10.20 25.41 -16.67
CA ALA A 505 9.14 24.91 -17.52
C ALA A 505 9.22 23.36 -17.66
N PHE A 506 10.43 22.81 -17.85
CA PHE A 506 10.63 21.35 -17.92
C PHE A 506 10.42 20.66 -16.57
N GLU A 507 10.84 21.26 -15.46
CA GLU A 507 10.60 20.73 -14.12
C GLU A 507 9.09 20.60 -13.86
N LEU A 508 8.30 21.63 -14.20
CA LEU A 508 6.84 21.59 -14.11
C LEU A 508 6.20 20.57 -15.05
N MET A 509 6.72 20.43 -16.29
CA MET A 509 6.23 19.41 -17.22
C MET A 509 6.48 17.99 -16.66
N ASN A 510 7.63 17.75 -16.08
CA ASN A 510 7.93 16.45 -15.45
C ASN A 510 7.04 16.20 -14.23
N GLU A 511 6.75 17.21 -13.43
CA GLU A 511 5.79 17.11 -12.32
C GLU A 511 4.38 16.80 -12.84
N MET A 512 3.92 17.48 -13.89
CA MET A 512 2.66 17.22 -14.57
C MET A 512 2.55 15.74 -15.00
N ILE A 513 3.62 15.20 -15.63
CA ILE A 513 3.69 13.80 -16.06
C ILE A 513 3.67 12.85 -14.84
N SER A 514 4.42 13.16 -13.79
CA SER A 514 4.47 12.34 -12.57
C SER A 514 3.11 12.23 -11.88
N ARG A 515 2.24 13.22 -12.06
CA ARG A 515 0.85 13.23 -11.58
C ARG A 515 -0.14 12.53 -12.52
N GLY A 516 0.35 11.98 -13.64
CA GLY A 516 -0.47 11.24 -14.61
C GLY A 516 -1.11 12.10 -15.70
N TYR A 517 -0.80 13.38 -15.80
CA TYR A 517 -1.28 14.23 -16.90
C TYR A 517 -0.28 14.20 -18.05
N SER A 518 -0.72 13.72 -19.22
CA SER A 518 0.12 13.78 -20.44
C SER A 518 0.11 15.19 -21.01
N PRO A 519 1.30 15.78 -21.34
CA PRO A 519 1.37 17.05 -22.03
C PRO A 519 0.71 16.93 -23.41
N ILE A 520 -0.14 17.88 -23.76
CA ILE A 520 -0.78 17.96 -25.09
C ILE A 520 -0.03 18.96 -26.00
N ALA A 521 -0.49 19.06 -27.25
CA ALA A 521 0.13 19.93 -28.27
C ALA A 521 0.39 21.36 -27.77
N VAL A 522 -0.57 21.98 -27.04
CA VAL A 522 -0.43 23.35 -26.51
C VAL A 522 0.76 23.51 -25.55
N THR A 523 0.98 22.51 -24.68
CA THR A 523 2.13 22.54 -23.74
C THR A 523 3.45 22.38 -24.49
N PHE A 524 3.52 21.46 -25.45
CA PHE A 524 4.69 21.27 -26.28
C PHE A 524 4.98 22.49 -27.17
N ASN A 525 3.95 23.10 -27.76
CA ASN A 525 4.07 24.32 -28.57
C ASN A 525 4.65 25.49 -27.76
N SER A 526 4.27 25.60 -26.49
CA SER A 526 4.87 26.61 -25.59
C SER A 526 6.36 26.40 -25.39
N LEU A 527 6.80 25.15 -25.17
CA LEU A 527 8.21 24.80 -25.03
C LEU A 527 8.99 24.99 -26.35
N ILE A 528 8.43 24.56 -27.48
CA ILE A 528 9.01 24.75 -28.81
C ILE A 528 9.23 26.24 -29.06
N SER A 529 8.20 27.05 -28.81
CA SER A 529 8.28 28.51 -28.96
C SER A 529 9.33 29.13 -28.04
N GLY A 530 9.42 28.66 -26.81
CA GLY A 530 10.45 29.09 -25.86
C GLY A 530 11.89 28.76 -26.32
N PHE A 531 12.14 27.55 -26.84
CA PHE A 531 13.43 27.19 -27.44
C PHE A 531 13.76 28.05 -28.66
N CYS A 532 12.78 28.25 -29.52
CA CYS A 532 12.91 29.11 -30.70
C CYS A 532 13.24 30.55 -30.31
N GLY A 533 12.61 31.09 -29.25
CA GLY A 533 12.89 32.42 -28.70
C GLY A 533 14.34 32.59 -28.23
N GLN A 534 14.96 31.53 -27.70
CA GLN A 534 16.36 31.52 -27.26
C GLN A 534 17.38 31.18 -28.36
N GLY A 535 16.98 31.03 -29.60
CA GLY A 535 17.89 30.65 -30.70
C GLY A 535 18.36 29.17 -30.63
N ARG A 536 17.62 28.30 -29.94
CA ARG A 536 17.93 26.87 -29.79
C ARG A 536 17.04 26.01 -30.70
N SER A 537 17.04 26.35 -31.99
CA SER A 537 16.19 25.72 -33.02
C SER A 537 16.39 24.20 -33.13
N ASP A 538 17.61 23.68 -32.98
CA ASP A 538 17.88 22.23 -32.98
C ASP A 538 17.22 21.53 -31.77
N SER A 539 17.18 22.16 -30.59
CA SER A 539 16.47 21.61 -29.43
C SER A 539 14.96 21.58 -29.63
N ALA A 540 14.40 22.60 -30.30
CA ALA A 540 12.99 22.64 -30.66
C ALA A 540 12.63 21.50 -31.65
N ILE A 541 13.49 21.21 -32.62
CA ILE A 541 13.29 20.10 -33.58
C ILE A 541 13.27 18.75 -32.84
N ARG A 542 14.25 18.49 -31.95
CA ARG A 542 14.26 17.26 -31.13
C ARG A 542 12.98 17.13 -30.29
N LEU A 543 12.49 18.23 -29.72
CA LEU A 543 11.24 18.20 -28.95
C LEU A 543 10.04 17.88 -29.83
N MET A 544 10.01 18.32 -31.10
CA MET A 544 8.98 17.93 -32.08
C MET A 544 9.05 16.42 -32.38
N GLU A 545 10.25 15.84 -32.50
CA GLU A 545 10.44 14.41 -32.70
C GLU A 545 9.94 13.61 -31.47
N ASP A 546 10.27 14.06 -30.28
CA ASP A 546 9.78 13.46 -29.02
C ASP A 546 8.25 13.52 -28.91
N MET A 547 7.65 14.62 -29.36
CA MET A 547 6.20 14.81 -29.41
C MET A 547 5.52 13.77 -30.31
N ILE A 548 6.09 13.53 -31.50
CA ILE A 548 5.63 12.47 -32.42
C ILE A 548 5.78 11.09 -31.78
N GLY A 549 6.93 10.81 -31.16
CA GLY A 549 7.19 9.55 -30.46
C GLY A 549 6.19 9.24 -29.33
N LYS A 550 5.61 10.28 -28.72
CA LYS A 550 4.55 10.19 -27.69
C LYS A 550 3.13 10.16 -28.27
N GLY A 551 2.98 10.10 -29.59
CA GLY A 551 1.67 10.05 -30.26
C GLY A 551 0.94 11.38 -30.33
N CYS A 552 1.56 12.51 -29.98
CA CYS A 552 0.97 13.82 -30.12
C CYS A 552 0.99 14.25 -31.58
N LYS A 553 -0.14 14.79 -32.07
CA LYS A 553 -0.21 15.34 -33.43
C LYS A 553 0.42 16.72 -33.43
N LEU A 554 1.34 16.96 -34.37
CA LEU A 554 1.88 18.28 -34.64
C LEU A 554 0.82 19.14 -35.35
N ASP A 555 0.76 20.41 -35.02
CA ASP A 555 -0.11 21.41 -35.60
C ASP A 555 0.67 22.63 -36.14
N SER A 556 0.00 23.64 -36.62
CA SER A 556 0.63 24.88 -37.09
C SER A 556 1.45 25.56 -36.00
N GLY A 557 1.00 25.52 -34.73
CA GLY A 557 1.71 26.06 -33.57
C GLY A 557 3.04 25.37 -33.26
N SER A 558 3.20 24.09 -33.66
CA SER A 558 4.45 23.34 -33.54
C SER A 558 5.46 23.74 -34.63
N TYR A 559 5.00 23.85 -35.87
CA TYR A 559 5.87 24.08 -37.04
C TYR A 559 6.27 25.54 -37.23
N SER A 560 5.31 26.48 -37.10
CA SER A 560 5.52 27.90 -37.42
C SER A 560 6.65 28.57 -36.63
N PRO A 561 6.77 28.37 -35.31
CA PRO A 561 7.89 28.94 -34.54
C PRO A 561 9.25 28.40 -34.97
N VAL A 562 9.33 27.10 -35.32
CA VAL A 562 10.60 26.46 -35.72
C VAL A 562 11.04 26.97 -37.10
N VAL A 563 10.14 27.05 -38.06
CA VAL A 563 10.42 27.65 -39.38
C VAL A 563 10.91 29.08 -39.22
N HIS A 564 10.24 29.88 -38.39
CA HIS A 564 10.66 31.25 -38.12
C HIS A 564 12.06 31.32 -37.48
N ALA A 565 12.34 30.50 -36.47
CA ALA A 565 13.62 30.49 -35.79
C ALA A 565 14.75 30.08 -36.74
N LEU A 566 14.58 29.04 -37.53
CA LEU A 566 15.56 28.60 -38.52
C LEU A 566 15.84 29.68 -39.58
N CYS A 567 14.78 30.37 -40.05
CA CYS A 567 14.94 31.51 -40.96
C CYS A 567 15.72 32.67 -40.32
N ARG A 568 15.48 32.96 -39.04
CA ARG A 568 16.22 33.99 -38.29
C ARG A 568 17.67 33.58 -38.09
N ASP A 569 17.93 32.33 -37.80
CA ASP A 569 19.26 31.77 -37.55
C ASP A 569 20.08 31.59 -38.87
N GLY A 570 19.44 31.80 -40.03
CA GLY A 570 20.07 31.70 -41.35
C GLY A 570 20.16 30.29 -41.91
N ASP A 571 19.53 29.33 -41.28
CA ASP A 571 19.53 27.90 -41.76
C ASP A 571 18.32 27.65 -42.67
N PHE A 572 18.36 28.27 -43.85
CA PHE A 572 17.29 28.19 -44.82
C PHE A 572 16.96 26.76 -45.27
N HIS A 573 17.99 25.92 -45.44
CA HIS A 573 17.79 24.55 -45.90
C HIS A 573 16.94 23.73 -44.93
N LYS A 574 17.24 23.83 -43.62
CA LYS A 574 16.43 23.16 -42.60
C LYS A 574 15.03 23.75 -42.49
N ALA A 575 14.91 25.09 -42.58
CA ALA A 575 13.61 25.75 -42.58
C ALA A 575 12.69 25.24 -43.69
N LEU A 576 13.24 25.05 -44.91
CA LEU A 576 12.53 24.51 -46.02
C LEU A 576 12.11 23.06 -45.84
N VAL A 577 12.99 22.22 -45.30
CA VAL A 577 12.69 20.81 -44.99
C VAL A 577 11.54 20.71 -43.98
N ILE A 578 11.59 21.47 -42.89
CA ILE A 578 10.53 21.48 -41.87
C ILE A 578 9.21 22.02 -42.44
N PHE A 579 9.28 23.06 -43.28
CA PHE A 579 8.09 23.60 -43.94
C PHE A 579 7.47 22.59 -44.94
N SER A 580 8.29 21.89 -45.73
CA SER A 580 7.80 20.84 -46.63
C SER A 580 7.13 19.72 -45.86
N GLN A 581 7.70 19.27 -44.74
CA GLN A 581 7.09 18.28 -43.87
C GLN A 581 5.73 18.73 -43.31
N MET A 582 5.58 20.03 -42.99
CA MET A 582 4.32 20.60 -42.55
C MET A 582 3.25 20.47 -43.63
N VAL A 583 3.59 20.85 -44.86
CA VAL A 583 2.67 20.77 -46.02
C VAL A 583 2.35 19.34 -46.41
N GLU A 584 3.35 18.43 -46.44
CA GLU A 584 3.15 17.01 -46.75
C GLU A 584 2.21 16.31 -45.77
N LYS A 585 2.18 16.75 -44.50
CA LYS A 585 1.23 16.28 -43.50
C LYS A 585 -0.16 16.94 -43.57
N GLY A 586 -0.39 17.79 -44.54
CA GLY A 586 -1.68 18.48 -44.71
C GLY A 586 -1.94 19.60 -43.70
N ILE A 587 -0.90 20.09 -43.01
CA ILE A 587 -1.03 21.19 -42.05
C ILE A 587 -0.90 22.51 -42.81
N ILE A 588 -1.93 23.37 -42.73
CA ILE A 588 -1.97 24.66 -43.43
C ILE A 588 -1.00 25.62 -42.72
N PRO A 589 0.04 26.14 -43.43
CA PRO A 589 0.98 27.10 -42.83
C PRO A 589 0.30 28.46 -42.55
N GLU A 590 0.61 29.00 -41.38
CA GLU A 590 0.16 30.35 -41.04
C GLU A 590 0.88 31.43 -41.85
N CYS A 591 0.22 32.57 -42.02
CA CYS A 591 0.77 33.73 -42.73
C CYS A 591 2.19 34.13 -42.21
N PHE A 592 2.45 33.93 -40.93
CA PHE A 592 3.74 34.21 -40.28
C PHE A 592 4.85 33.27 -40.75
N ALA A 593 4.58 31.98 -40.90
CA ALA A 593 5.54 31.01 -41.43
C ALA A 593 5.89 31.28 -42.89
N TRP A 594 4.89 31.56 -43.71
CA TRP A 594 5.07 31.99 -45.09
C TRP A 594 5.93 33.25 -45.21
N LYS A 595 5.59 34.30 -44.47
CA LYS A 595 6.31 35.56 -44.45
C LYS A 595 7.77 35.37 -44.08
N SER A 596 8.06 34.55 -43.05
CA SER A 596 9.43 34.27 -42.59
C SER A 596 10.24 33.56 -43.65
N LEU A 597 9.65 32.57 -44.32
CA LEU A 597 10.31 31.79 -45.36
C LEU A 597 10.60 32.67 -46.59
N ILE A 598 9.62 33.48 -47.03
CA ILE A 598 9.76 34.40 -48.18
C ILE A 598 10.85 35.42 -47.89
N LEU A 599 10.86 36.04 -46.69
CA LEU A 599 11.92 37.03 -46.31
C LEU A 599 13.31 36.39 -46.28
N CYS A 600 13.39 35.13 -45.85
CA CYS A 600 14.66 34.38 -45.86
C CYS A 600 15.13 34.07 -47.28
N LEU A 601 14.21 33.68 -48.18
CA LEU A 601 14.45 33.49 -49.61
C LEU A 601 15.01 34.76 -50.30
N PHE A 602 14.46 35.95 -49.99
CA PHE A 602 14.95 37.21 -50.56
C PHE A 602 16.37 37.53 -50.07
N LYS A 603 16.70 37.22 -48.81
CA LYS A 603 18.07 37.41 -48.28
C LYS A 603 19.08 36.43 -48.90
N GLU A 604 18.69 35.20 -49.21
CA GLU A 604 19.54 34.21 -49.86
C GLU A 604 19.64 34.39 -51.37
N LYS A 605 18.70 35.07 -52.01
CA LYS A 605 18.79 35.37 -53.44
C LYS A 605 20.03 36.20 -53.78
N GLU A 606 20.46 37.14 -52.94
CA GLU A 606 21.73 37.84 -53.06
C GLU A 606 22.94 36.88 -52.96
N TRP A 607 22.79 35.73 -52.24
CA TRP A 607 23.84 34.71 -52.11
C TRP A 607 23.77 33.65 -53.19
N LEU A 608 22.59 33.31 -53.70
CA LEU A 608 22.33 32.30 -54.76
C LEU A 608 22.65 32.80 -56.17
N GLU A 609 22.67 34.10 -56.43
CA GLU A 609 23.17 34.66 -57.69
C GLU A 609 24.67 34.38 -57.87
N ASN A 610 25.39 34.04 -56.79
CA ASN A 610 26.78 33.64 -56.77
C ASN A 610 27.05 32.12 -56.77
N ASN A 611 26.03 31.24 -56.63
CA ASN A 611 26.20 29.80 -56.54
C ASN A 611 25.08 29.01 -57.25
N HIS A 612 25.34 28.61 -58.46
CA HIS A 612 24.49 27.86 -59.42
C HIS A 612 23.98 26.47 -58.96
N LYS A 613 23.20 26.31 -57.87
CA LYS A 613 22.74 24.92 -57.56
C LYS A 613 21.42 24.72 -56.84
N TYR A 614 20.44 25.56 -56.88
CA TYR A 614 19.11 25.16 -56.41
C TYR A 614 17.96 25.71 -57.25
N ASN A 615 16.97 24.83 -57.58
CA ASN A 615 15.89 25.08 -58.50
C ASN A 615 14.76 25.85 -57.83
N VAL A 616 14.90 27.18 -57.74
CA VAL A 616 13.88 28.15 -57.21
C VAL A 616 12.55 27.98 -57.92
N ASN A 617 12.55 27.51 -59.17
CA ASN A 617 11.34 27.24 -59.96
C ASN A 617 10.49 26.08 -59.42
N LYS A 618 11.08 25.10 -58.72
CA LYS A 618 10.33 24.00 -58.14
C LYS A 618 9.59 24.45 -56.88
N LEU A 619 10.18 25.40 -56.15
CA LEU A 619 9.59 26.01 -54.96
C LEU A 619 8.46 27.00 -55.32
N LEU A 620 8.67 27.83 -56.34
CA LEU A 620 7.61 28.73 -56.86
C LEU A 620 6.46 27.94 -57.41
N LYS A 621 6.69 26.80 -58.07
CA LYS A 621 5.64 25.93 -58.53
C LYS A 621 4.82 25.32 -57.38
N TYR A 622 5.47 24.92 -56.31
CA TYR A 622 4.79 24.42 -55.10
C TYR A 622 3.96 25.51 -54.39
N ILE A 623 4.48 26.75 -54.36
CA ILE A 623 3.80 27.93 -53.78
C ILE A 623 2.57 28.37 -54.59
N ILE A 624 2.57 28.14 -55.90
CA ILE A 624 1.47 28.55 -56.82
C ILE A 624 0.40 27.46 -56.90
N GLU A 625 0.76 26.17 -56.66
CA GLU A 625 -0.18 25.04 -56.74
C GLU A 625 -0.86 24.73 -55.40
N THR A 626 -0.42 25.33 -54.26
CA THR A 626 -1.09 25.31 -52.95
C THR A 626 -1.77 26.65 -52.68
#